data_378243860b9f5ea1372776ccfe01888f
#
_entry.id   378243860b9f5ea1372776ccfe01888f
#
_cell.length_a   1.000
_cell.length_b   1.000
_cell.length_c   1.000
_cell.angle_alpha   90.00
_cell.angle_beta   90.00
_cell.angle_gamma   90.00
#
_symmetry.space_group_name_H-M   'P 1'
#
loop_
_entity.id
_entity.type
_entity.pdbx_description
1 polymer ?
#
loop_
_entity_poly.entity_id
_entity_poly.type
_entity_poly.pdbx_seq_one_letter_code
_entity_poly.pdbx_strand_id
1 'polypeptide(L)'
;MFQILVVEDDKDLNRTVCAFLNSSGYQATGCLDANAAYDAMYSTMFDLIVSDIMMPGIDGFDFAKTVRSLNENIPILFMTARDDFASKQRGYRIGVDDYMVKPIDLDELFLRIGALLRRAKIATSRKLEVGSFTMDADEHIAMLGDEEISLTNREFNILYKLLSYPKKTFTRQQLMDEFWDADTETAPRAVDVYMTKLRSKLSTCEDFEIKTVHGLGYKAVIK
;
A
#
# COMPACT_ATOMS: atom_id res chain seq x y z
N MET A 1 -8.69 12.69 -9.37
CA MET A 1 -9.79 11.70 -9.26
C MET A 1 -9.17 10.36 -9.53
N PHE A 2 -9.42 9.33 -8.71
CA PHE A 2 -8.82 8.01 -8.91
C PHE A 2 -9.42 7.30 -10.12
N GLN A 3 -8.57 6.69 -10.93
CA GLN A 3 -8.91 5.90 -12.11
C GLN A 3 -9.07 4.42 -11.72
N ILE A 4 -10.23 3.84 -11.92
CA ILE A 4 -10.51 2.44 -11.58
C ILE A 4 -10.77 1.65 -12.85
N LEU A 5 -10.02 0.58 -13.09
CA LEU A 5 -10.29 -0.36 -14.15
C LEU A 5 -11.20 -1.48 -13.63
N VAL A 6 -12.32 -1.72 -14.31
CA VAL A 6 -13.27 -2.79 -14.00
C VAL A 6 -13.26 -3.81 -15.12
N VAL A 7 -12.84 -5.04 -14.86
CA VAL A 7 -12.76 -6.13 -15.84
C VAL A 7 -13.76 -7.21 -15.45
N GLU A 8 -14.87 -7.30 -16.19
CA GLU A 8 -16.02 -8.15 -15.87
C GLU A 8 -16.74 -8.49 -17.17
N ASP A 9 -16.91 -9.75 -17.49
CA ASP A 9 -17.51 -10.21 -18.75
C ASP A 9 -19.05 -10.10 -18.76
N ASP A 10 -19.68 -10.11 -17.58
CA ASP A 10 -21.10 -9.77 -17.46
C ASP A 10 -21.30 -8.26 -17.68
N LYS A 11 -21.90 -7.92 -18.84
CA LYS A 11 -22.12 -6.53 -19.27
C LYS A 11 -22.97 -5.71 -18.32
N ASP A 12 -23.96 -6.33 -17.69
CA ASP A 12 -24.90 -5.63 -16.80
C ASP A 12 -24.24 -5.37 -15.45
N LEU A 13 -23.48 -6.33 -14.92
CA LEU A 13 -22.69 -6.15 -13.71
C LEU A 13 -21.57 -5.12 -13.93
N ASN A 14 -20.82 -5.24 -15.03
CA ASN A 14 -19.78 -4.28 -15.39
C ASN A 14 -20.33 -2.85 -15.42
N ARG A 15 -21.43 -2.64 -16.16
CA ARG A 15 -22.08 -1.33 -16.25
C ARG A 15 -22.57 -0.83 -14.90
N THR A 16 -23.14 -1.70 -14.06
CA THR A 16 -23.67 -1.35 -12.74
C THR A 16 -22.53 -0.91 -11.81
N VAL A 17 -21.45 -1.67 -11.76
CA VAL A 17 -20.26 -1.34 -10.95
C VAL A 17 -19.62 -0.03 -11.42
N CYS A 18 -19.43 0.15 -12.72
CA CYS A 18 -18.87 1.39 -13.26
C CYS A 18 -19.76 2.60 -12.97
N ALA A 19 -21.07 2.50 -13.15
CA ALA A 19 -22.01 3.59 -12.86
C ALA A 19 -21.99 3.98 -11.39
N PHE A 20 -21.97 2.99 -10.50
CA PHE A 20 -21.88 3.21 -9.05
C PHE A 20 -20.57 3.90 -8.67
N LEU A 21 -19.43 3.41 -9.14
CA LEU A 21 -18.11 3.99 -8.86
C LEU A 21 -18.01 5.43 -9.38
N ASN A 22 -18.51 5.70 -10.59
CA ASN A 22 -18.54 7.05 -11.14
C ASN A 22 -19.43 8.00 -10.31
N SER A 23 -20.58 7.55 -9.83
CA SER A 23 -21.44 8.36 -8.95
C SER A 23 -20.82 8.58 -7.56
N SER A 24 -19.91 7.69 -7.14
CA SER A 24 -19.20 7.75 -5.86
C SER A 24 -17.90 8.56 -5.90
N GLY A 25 -17.63 9.26 -7.02
CA GLY A 25 -16.48 10.19 -7.14
C GLY A 25 -15.19 9.55 -7.64
N TYR A 26 -15.23 8.35 -8.20
CA TYR A 26 -14.15 7.73 -8.97
C TYR A 26 -14.32 8.01 -10.48
N GLN A 27 -13.36 7.55 -11.27
CA GLN A 27 -13.47 7.48 -12.73
C GLN A 27 -13.27 6.03 -13.14
N ALA A 28 -14.36 5.31 -13.37
CA ALA A 28 -14.35 3.90 -13.68
C ALA A 28 -14.40 3.65 -15.19
N THR A 29 -13.49 2.80 -15.69
CA THR A 29 -13.46 2.30 -17.06
C THR A 29 -13.79 0.82 -17.04
N GLY A 30 -14.86 0.41 -17.74
CA GLY A 30 -15.31 -0.97 -17.83
C GLY A 30 -14.72 -1.67 -19.06
N CYS A 31 -14.13 -2.84 -18.86
CA CYS A 31 -13.67 -3.75 -19.91
C CYS A 31 -14.35 -5.10 -19.74
N LEU A 32 -14.70 -5.75 -20.86
CA LEU A 32 -15.45 -7.02 -20.83
C LEU A 32 -14.54 -8.25 -20.89
N ASP A 33 -13.26 -8.05 -21.11
CA ASP A 33 -12.24 -9.09 -21.14
C ASP A 33 -10.84 -8.51 -20.87
N ALA A 34 -9.87 -9.39 -20.69
CA ALA A 34 -8.50 -9.02 -20.39
C ALA A 34 -7.79 -8.25 -21.54
N ASN A 35 -8.13 -8.54 -22.81
CA ASN A 35 -7.51 -7.84 -23.94
C ASN A 35 -7.94 -6.38 -23.98
N ALA A 36 -9.24 -6.12 -23.84
CA ALA A 36 -9.76 -4.75 -23.72
C ALA A 36 -9.15 -4.01 -22.51
N ALA A 37 -8.91 -4.72 -21.42
CA ALA A 37 -8.24 -4.17 -20.24
C ALA A 37 -6.77 -3.79 -20.51
N TYR A 38 -6.01 -4.62 -21.25
CA TYR A 38 -4.64 -4.28 -21.65
C TYR A 38 -4.61 -3.06 -22.57
N ASP A 39 -5.53 -2.96 -23.53
CA ASP A 39 -5.63 -1.78 -24.42
C ASP A 39 -5.95 -0.51 -23.63
N ALA A 40 -6.84 -0.59 -22.65
CA ALA A 40 -7.14 0.51 -21.75
C ALA A 40 -5.93 0.91 -20.90
N MET A 41 -5.18 -0.04 -20.36
CA MET A 41 -3.96 0.19 -19.58
C MET A 41 -2.81 0.77 -20.40
N TYR A 42 -2.78 0.53 -21.71
CA TYR A 42 -1.80 1.16 -22.60
C TYR A 42 -2.03 2.66 -22.76
N SER A 43 -3.28 3.09 -22.75
CA SER A 43 -3.67 4.49 -22.98
C SER A 43 -3.93 5.30 -21.70
N THR A 44 -4.20 4.62 -20.58
CA THR A 44 -4.61 5.25 -19.32
C THR A 44 -3.90 4.60 -18.13
N MET A 45 -3.42 5.43 -17.21
CA MET A 45 -2.89 4.95 -15.94
C MET A 45 -4.04 4.75 -14.94
N PHE A 46 -4.13 3.57 -14.38
CA PHE A 46 -5.13 3.24 -13.36
C PHE A 46 -4.50 3.19 -11.97
N ASP A 47 -5.29 3.59 -10.98
CA ASP A 47 -4.91 3.58 -9.56
C ASP A 47 -5.28 2.27 -8.86
N LEU A 48 -6.26 1.53 -9.40
CA LEU A 48 -6.74 0.25 -8.86
C LEU A 48 -7.45 -0.55 -9.96
N ILE A 49 -7.36 -1.86 -9.88
CA ILE A 49 -8.06 -2.81 -10.75
C ILE A 49 -9.06 -3.62 -9.93
N VAL A 50 -10.29 -3.70 -10.42
CA VAL A 50 -11.32 -4.63 -9.98
C VAL A 50 -11.53 -5.65 -11.12
N SER A 51 -11.34 -6.95 -10.86
CA SER A 51 -11.42 -7.96 -11.92
C SER A 51 -12.20 -9.19 -11.49
N ASP A 52 -13.03 -9.75 -12.38
CA ASP A 52 -13.49 -11.12 -12.19
C ASP A 52 -12.35 -12.10 -12.45
N ILE A 53 -12.44 -13.26 -11.83
CA ILE A 53 -11.57 -14.40 -12.11
C ILE A 53 -12.07 -15.21 -13.29
N MET A 54 -13.40 -15.37 -13.40
CA MET A 54 -14.05 -16.28 -14.33
C MET A 54 -14.39 -15.56 -15.64
N MET A 55 -13.38 -15.21 -16.42
CA MET A 55 -13.59 -14.57 -17.73
C MET A 55 -13.25 -15.52 -18.87
N PRO A 56 -13.92 -15.43 -20.03
CA PRO A 56 -13.59 -16.18 -21.22
C PRO A 56 -12.20 -15.84 -21.77
N GLY A 57 -11.46 -16.85 -22.24
CA GLY A 57 -10.13 -16.66 -22.81
C GLY A 57 -9.05 -16.53 -21.74
N ILE A 58 -8.65 -15.33 -21.40
CA ILE A 58 -7.67 -15.06 -20.34
C ILE A 58 -8.41 -14.92 -19.02
N ASP A 59 -8.15 -15.84 -18.08
CA ASP A 59 -8.76 -15.77 -16.75
C ASP A 59 -8.16 -14.63 -15.91
N GLY A 60 -8.86 -14.25 -14.84
CA GLY A 60 -8.43 -13.16 -13.95
C GLY A 60 -7.09 -13.43 -13.25
N PHE A 61 -6.71 -14.68 -13.05
CA PHE A 61 -5.42 -15.03 -12.47
C PHE A 61 -4.26 -14.75 -13.43
N ASP A 62 -4.41 -15.13 -14.69
CA ASP A 62 -3.38 -14.87 -15.71
C ASP A 62 -3.33 -13.39 -16.09
N PHE A 63 -4.49 -12.70 -16.08
CA PHE A 63 -4.55 -11.24 -16.17
C PHE A 63 -3.78 -10.56 -15.03
N ALA A 64 -4.06 -10.91 -13.77
CA ALA A 64 -3.38 -10.34 -12.61
C ALA A 64 -1.86 -10.60 -12.62
N LYS A 65 -1.43 -11.78 -13.06
CA LYS A 65 -0.02 -12.12 -13.24
C LYS A 65 0.69 -11.20 -14.23
N THR A 66 0.06 -10.95 -15.36
CA THR A 66 0.57 -10.04 -16.39
C THR A 66 0.63 -8.61 -15.85
N VAL A 67 -0.43 -8.16 -15.17
CA VAL A 67 -0.45 -6.84 -14.53
C VAL A 67 0.69 -6.70 -13.53
N ARG A 68 0.93 -7.69 -12.67
CA ARG A 68 2.03 -7.66 -11.69
C ARG A 68 3.42 -7.58 -12.34
N SER A 69 3.60 -8.18 -13.51
CA SER A 69 4.87 -8.05 -14.26
C SER A 69 5.09 -6.65 -14.84
N LEU A 70 4.03 -5.89 -15.07
CA LEU A 70 4.07 -4.53 -15.62
C LEU A 70 4.05 -3.46 -14.54
N ASN A 71 3.28 -3.68 -13.47
CA ASN A 71 3.16 -2.79 -12.32
C ASN A 71 2.97 -3.63 -11.04
N GLU A 72 4.04 -3.71 -10.25
CA GLU A 72 4.07 -4.52 -9.03
C GLU A 72 3.15 -3.97 -7.92
N ASN A 73 2.87 -2.66 -7.93
CA ASN A 73 2.25 -1.94 -6.83
C ASN A 73 0.78 -1.58 -7.03
N ILE A 74 0.21 -1.72 -8.24
CA ILE A 74 -1.19 -1.38 -8.48
C ILE A 74 -2.10 -2.33 -7.68
N PRO A 75 -3.02 -1.84 -6.84
CA PRO A 75 -3.93 -2.71 -6.11
C PRO A 75 -4.86 -3.47 -7.05
N ILE A 76 -5.03 -4.77 -6.76
CA ILE A 76 -5.97 -5.65 -7.49
C ILE A 76 -6.96 -6.22 -6.49
N LEU A 77 -8.26 -6.01 -6.74
CA LEU A 77 -9.37 -6.62 -6.03
C LEU A 77 -10.09 -7.59 -6.98
N PHE A 78 -10.22 -8.85 -6.55
CA PHE A 78 -11.03 -9.79 -7.30
C PHE A 78 -12.50 -9.77 -6.85
N MET A 79 -13.41 -9.72 -7.84
CA MET A 79 -14.84 -10.04 -7.68
C MET A 79 -15.10 -11.40 -8.33
N THR A 80 -15.60 -12.39 -7.60
CA THR A 80 -15.75 -13.72 -8.18
C THR A 80 -16.87 -14.55 -7.55
N ALA A 81 -17.43 -15.47 -8.32
CA ALA A 81 -18.33 -16.49 -7.79
C ALA A 81 -17.59 -17.59 -7.00
N ARG A 82 -16.26 -17.65 -7.07
CA ARG A 82 -15.46 -18.66 -6.38
C ARG A 82 -15.14 -18.26 -4.96
N ASP A 83 -15.69 -19.00 -4.00
CA ASP A 83 -15.39 -18.84 -2.56
C ASP A 83 -14.51 -19.99 -2.01
N ASP A 84 -13.88 -20.77 -2.88
CA ASP A 84 -13.03 -21.86 -2.44
C ASP A 84 -11.65 -21.38 -1.97
N PHE A 85 -11.13 -22.06 -0.95
CA PHE A 85 -9.85 -21.72 -0.33
C PHE A 85 -8.66 -21.78 -1.31
N ALA A 86 -8.68 -22.70 -2.27
CA ALA A 86 -7.60 -22.89 -3.24
C ALA A 86 -7.49 -21.69 -4.20
N SER A 87 -8.63 -21.16 -4.66
CA SER A 87 -8.68 -19.96 -5.49
C SER A 87 -8.19 -18.73 -4.75
N LYS A 88 -8.59 -18.54 -3.49
CA LYS A 88 -8.08 -17.46 -2.63
C LYS A 88 -6.57 -17.57 -2.41
N GLN A 89 -6.07 -18.76 -2.09
CA GLN A 89 -4.64 -19.01 -1.91
C GLN A 89 -3.83 -18.74 -3.19
N ARG A 90 -4.35 -19.12 -4.36
CA ARG A 90 -3.73 -18.81 -5.67
C ARG A 90 -3.65 -17.30 -5.90
N GLY A 91 -4.75 -16.57 -5.66
CA GLY A 91 -4.79 -15.11 -5.82
C GLY A 91 -3.77 -14.38 -4.94
N TYR A 92 -3.71 -14.71 -3.66
CA TYR A 92 -2.74 -14.10 -2.76
C TYR A 92 -1.28 -14.40 -3.13
N ARG A 93 -0.98 -15.59 -3.68
CA ARG A 93 0.38 -15.92 -4.18
C ARG A 93 0.76 -15.09 -5.40
N ILE A 94 -0.20 -14.68 -6.23
CA ILE A 94 0.02 -13.80 -7.39
C ILE A 94 0.20 -12.34 -6.95
N GLY A 95 -0.20 -12.01 -5.72
CA GLY A 95 -0.13 -10.65 -5.19
C GLY A 95 -1.43 -9.86 -5.36
N VAL A 96 -2.59 -10.55 -5.36
CA VAL A 96 -3.91 -9.89 -5.28
C VAL A 96 -4.12 -9.38 -3.87
N ASP A 97 -4.61 -8.15 -3.74
CA ASP A 97 -4.65 -7.41 -2.48
C ASP A 97 -5.93 -7.66 -1.69
N ASP A 98 -7.04 -7.97 -2.35
CA ASP A 98 -8.31 -8.28 -1.69
C ASP A 98 -9.22 -9.15 -2.58
N TYR A 99 -10.26 -9.69 -1.96
CA TYR A 99 -11.18 -10.66 -2.56
C TYR A 99 -12.62 -10.36 -2.14
N MET A 100 -13.54 -10.37 -3.10
CA MET A 100 -14.95 -10.18 -2.87
C MET A 100 -15.77 -11.25 -3.59
N VAL A 101 -16.73 -11.86 -2.89
CA VAL A 101 -17.55 -12.98 -3.43
C VAL A 101 -18.87 -12.44 -3.96
N LYS A 102 -19.26 -12.86 -5.17
CA LYS A 102 -20.56 -12.55 -5.75
C LYS A 102 -21.69 -13.28 -4.97
N PRO A 103 -22.85 -12.65 -4.69
CA PRO A 103 -23.30 -11.36 -5.23
C PRO A 103 -22.59 -10.16 -4.58
N ILE A 104 -22.27 -9.15 -5.42
CA ILE A 104 -21.49 -7.99 -4.99
C ILE A 104 -22.39 -6.99 -4.27
N ASP A 105 -22.05 -6.66 -3.02
CA ASP A 105 -22.53 -5.49 -2.32
C ASP A 105 -21.71 -4.28 -2.75
N LEU A 106 -22.35 -3.28 -3.37
CA LEU A 106 -21.67 -2.11 -3.93
C LEU A 106 -21.11 -1.19 -2.85
N ASP A 107 -21.76 -1.09 -1.69
CA ASP A 107 -21.27 -0.29 -0.57
C ASP A 107 -20.02 -0.95 0.05
N GLU A 108 -20.01 -2.28 0.17
CA GLU A 108 -18.83 -3.04 0.59
C GLU A 108 -17.67 -2.86 -0.41
N LEU A 109 -17.96 -2.94 -1.72
CA LEU A 109 -16.97 -2.72 -2.77
C LEU A 109 -16.33 -1.34 -2.64
N PHE A 110 -17.14 -0.30 -2.43
CA PHE A 110 -16.65 1.08 -2.24
C PHE A 110 -15.70 1.19 -1.03
N LEU A 111 -16.06 0.60 0.10
CA LEU A 111 -15.23 0.61 1.31
C LEU A 111 -13.90 -0.11 1.10
N ARG A 112 -13.90 -1.24 0.40
CA ARG A 112 -12.70 -2.02 0.08
C ARG A 112 -11.78 -1.27 -0.88
N ILE A 113 -12.32 -0.71 -1.97
CA ILE A 113 -11.57 0.14 -2.91
C ILE A 113 -10.92 1.31 -2.16
N GLY A 114 -11.68 2.02 -1.31
CA GLY A 114 -11.14 3.11 -0.51
C GLY A 114 -10.01 2.68 0.42
N ALA A 115 -10.10 1.49 1.01
CA ALA A 115 -9.04 0.94 1.87
C ALA A 115 -7.78 0.58 1.07
N LEU A 116 -7.94 -0.02 -0.11
CA LEU A 116 -6.83 -0.40 -1.00
C LEU A 116 -6.11 0.84 -1.54
N LEU A 117 -6.86 1.85 -2.02
CA LEU A 117 -6.28 3.10 -2.52
C LEU A 117 -5.51 3.86 -1.44
N ARG A 118 -6.00 3.89 -0.20
CA ARG A 118 -5.25 4.48 0.92
C ARG A 118 -3.94 3.76 1.15
N ARG A 119 -3.92 2.41 1.14
CA ARG A 119 -2.70 1.61 1.31
C ARG A 119 -1.73 1.85 0.16
N ALA A 120 -2.22 1.82 -1.09
CA ALA A 120 -1.41 2.06 -2.28
C ALA A 120 -0.88 3.50 -2.34
N LYS A 121 -1.69 4.50 -1.95
CA LYS A 121 -1.25 5.89 -1.88
C LYS A 121 -0.15 6.10 -0.84
N ILE A 122 -0.23 5.41 0.31
CA ILE A 122 0.85 5.40 1.30
C ILE A 122 2.09 4.70 0.74
N ALA A 123 1.91 3.64 -0.07
CA ALA A 123 3.01 2.88 -0.66
C ALA A 123 3.63 3.57 -1.89
N THR A 124 2.84 4.33 -2.68
CA THR A 124 3.30 5.04 -3.90
C THR A 124 3.64 6.51 -3.67
N SER A 125 2.94 7.22 -2.79
CA SER A 125 3.48 8.48 -2.30
C SER A 125 4.49 8.11 -1.22
N ARG A 126 5.77 8.10 -1.55
CA ARG A 126 6.86 8.00 -0.57
C ARG A 126 6.84 9.22 0.39
N LYS A 127 5.68 9.88 0.48
CA LYS A 127 5.34 10.94 1.42
C LYS A 127 4.52 10.37 2.58
N LEU A 128 4.96 10.64 3.77
CA LEU A 128 4.33 10.26 5.03
C LEU A 128 3.95 11.54 5.77
N GLU A 129 2.69 11.63 6.21
CA GLU A 129 2.17 12.76 6.96
C GLU A 129 1.61 12.27 8.30
N VAL A 130 2.08 12.89 9.39
CA VAL A 130 1.62 12.62 10.76
C VAL A 130 1.46 13.96 11.48
N GLY A 131 0.24 14.48 11.52
CA GLY A 131 -0.03 15.82 12.03
C GLY A 131 0.70 16.89 11.23
N SER A 132 1.54 17.68 11.87
CA SER A 132 2.38 18.69 11.25
C SER A 132 3.72 18.15 10.73
N PHE A 133 4.05 16.90 11.03
CA PHE A 133 5.29 16.26 10.59
C PHE A 133 5.10 15.54 9.26
N THR A 134 5.97 15.81 8.29
CA THR A 134 5.96 15.16 6.98
C THR A 134 7.33 14.60 6.63
N MET A 135 7.34 13.49 5.89
CA MET A 135 8.56 12.92 5.30
C MET A 135 8.32 12.63 3.82
N ASP A 136 9.25 13.03 2.98
CA ASP A 136 9.28 12.70 1.56
C ASP A 136 10.49 11.78 1.30
N ALA A 137 10.23 10.51 0.98
CA ALA A 137 11.29 9.54 0.78
C ALA A 137 11.92 9.61 -0.63
N ASP A 138 11.32 10.32 -1.58
CA ASP A 138 11.91 10.55 -2.89
C ASP A 138 12.89 11.73 -2.84
N GLU A 139 12.53 12.80 -2.13
CA GLU A 139 13.39 13.96 -1.90
C GLU A 139 14.32 13.78 -0.69
N HIS A 140 14.06 12.78 0.15
CA HIS A 140 14.80 12.48 1.39
C HIS A 140 14.73 13.62 2.41
N ILE A 141 13.59 14.31 2.48
CA ILE A 141 13.33 15.48 3.30
C ILE A 141 12.34 15.13 4.42
N ALA A 142 12.59 15.65 5.62
CA ALA A 142 11.68 15.60 6.76
C ALA A 142 11.36 17.03 7.23
N MET A 143 10.07 17.36 7.39
CA MET A 143 9.61 18.68 7.81
C MET A 143 8.74 18.58 9.05
N LEU A 144 8.82 19.58 9.92
CA LEU A 144 7.89 19.81 11.02
C LEU A 144 7.26 21.20 10.82
N GLY A 145 6.02 21.22 10.31
CA GLY A 145 5.44 22.45 9.76
C GLY A 145 6.29 22.95 8.59
N ASP A 146 6.80 24.16 8.69
CA ASP A 146 7.65 24.79 7.66
C ASP A 146 9.16 24.62 7.94
N GLU A 147 9.56 23.93 9.00
CA GLU A 147 10.95 23.75 9.39
C GLU A 147 11.48 22.40 8.94
N GLU A 148 12.62 22.38 8.22
CA GLU A 148 13.29 21.14 7.81
C GLU A 148 14.06 20.53 8.99
N ILE A 149 13.78 19.24 9.26
CA ILE A 149 14.52 18.45 10.26
C ILE A 149 15.67 17.73 9.59
N SER A 150 16.88 18.17 9.84
CA SER A 150 18.09 17.54 9.27
C SER A 150 18.31 16.14 9.84
N LEU A 151 18.07 15.12 9.01
CA LEU A 151 18.28 13.71 9.32
C LEU A 151 19.39 13.14 8.42
N THR A 152 20.24 12.27 8.97
CA THR A 152 21.11 11.43 8.14
C THR A 152 20.30 10.36 7.41
N ASN A 153 20.80 9.80 6.30
CA ASN A 153 20.11 8.76 5.54
C ASN A 153 19.58 7.61 6.41
N ARG A 154 20.38 7.17 7.38
CA ARG A 154 20.00 6.07 8.28
C ARG A 154 18.94 6.51 9.29
N GLU A 155 19.05 7.70 9.85
CA GLU A 155 18.02 8.28 10.74
C GLU A 155 16.69 8.43 10.00
N PHE A 156 16.72 8.94 8.77
CA PHE A 156 15.57 9.08 7.93
C PHE A 156 14.88 7.73 7.67
N ASN A 157 15.62 6.74 7.19
CA ASN A 157 15.08 5.43 6.85
C ASN A 157 14.50 4.70 8.07
N ILE A 158 15.14 4.77 9.22
CA ILE A 158 14.64 4.19 10.46
C ILE A 158 13.32 4.87 10.88
N LEU A 159 13.30 6.21 10.88
CA LEU A 159 12.12 6.97 11.26
C LEU A 159 10.95 6.71 10.30
N TYR A 160 11.23 6.75 9.00
CA TYR A 160 10.26 6.45 7.95
C TYR A 160 9.65 5.06 8.12
N LYS A 161 10.48 4.05 8.42
CA LYS A 161 10.02 2.68 8.71
C LYS A 161 9.10 2.63 9.92
N LEU A 162 9.48 3.24 11.03
CA LEU A 162 8.69 3.24 12.25
C LEU A 162 7.33 3.92 12.06
N LEU A 163 7.31 5.05 11.34
CA LEU A 163 6.09 5.83 11.10
C LEU A 163 5.20 5.22 10.01
N SER A 164 5.77 4.50 9.04
CA SER A 164 4.99 3.73 8.06
C SER A 164 4.17 2.59 8.68
N TYR A 165 4.57 2.13 9.87
CA TYR A 165 3.89 1.05 10.59
C TYR A 165 3.61 1.45 12.05
N PRO A 166 2.72 2.44 12.29
CA PRO A 166 2.46 2.92 13.64
C PRO A 166 1.93 1.80 14.54
N LYS A 167 2.35 1.83 15.80
CA LYS A 167 2.08 0.81 16.84
C LYS A 167 2.78 -0.54 16.65
N LYS A 168 3.30 -0.88 15.46
CA LYS A 168 4.10 -2.10 15.25
C LYS A 168 5.45 -1.96 15.95
N THR A 169 5.83 -2.97 16.72
CA THR A 169 7.16 -3.04 17.36
C THR A 169 8.13 -3.74 16.41
N PHE A 170 9.26 -3.09 16.16
CA PHE A 170 10.39 -3.66 15.43
C PHE A 170 11.48 -4.01 16.43
N THR A 171 12.01 -5.23 16.34
CA THR A 171 13.13 -5.64 17.19
C THR A 171 14.41 -4.92 16.77
N ARG A 172 15.40 -4.83 17.70
CA ARG A 172 16.72 -4.28 17.35
C ARG A 172 17.35 -5.04 16.21
N GLN A 173 17.20 -6.37 16.20
CA GLN A 173 17.74 -7.22 15.15
C GLN A 173 17.09 -6.91 13.79
N GLN A 174 15.77 -6.80 13.72
CA GLN A 174 15.06 -6.44 12.49
C GLN A 174 15.52 -5.09 11.92
N LEU A 175 15.73 -4.09 12.78
CA LEU A 175 16.23 -2.79 12.33
C LEU A 175 17.70 -2.86 11.89
N MET A 176 18.51 -3.70 12.56
CA MET A 176 19.89 -3.95 12.13
C MET A 176 19.94 -4.61 10.76
N ASP A 177 19.21 -5.72 10.58
CA ASP A 177 19.20 -6.50 9.32
C ASP A 177 18.73 -5.65 8.12
N GLU A 178 17.85 -4.66 8.37
CA GLU A 178 17.29 -3.83 7.30
C GLU A 178 18.18 -2.60 6.97
N PHE A 179 18.89 -2.03 7.97
CA PHE A 179 19.57 -0.73 7.78
C PHE A 179 21.08 -0.76 7.98
N TRP A 180 21.68 -1.92 8.27
CA TRP A 180 23.13 -2.10 8.32
C TRP A 180 23.56 -3.24 7.40
N ASP A 181 24.70 -3.06 6.76
CA ASP A 181 25.28 -4.10 5.91
C ASP A 181 25.69 -5.33 6.74
N ALA A 182 25.53 -6.53 6.17
CA ALA A 182 25.78 -7.81 6.84
C ALA A 182 27.24 -7.98 7.34
N ASP A 183 28.17 -7.24 6.76
CA ASP A 183 29.61 -7.29 7.09
C ASP A 183 30.03 -6.34 8.23
N THR A 184 29.08 -5.60 8.83
CA THR A 184 29.42 -4.73 9.96
C THR A 184 29.38 -5.50 11.27
N GLU A 185 30.52 -5.62 11.96
CA GLU A 185 30.66 -6.12 13.35
C GLU A 185 29.91 -5.25 14.39
N THR A 186 28.89 -4.52 13.96
CA THR A 186 28.17 -3.55 14.79
C THR A 186 27.10 -4.25 15.60
N ALA A 187 27.20 -4.17 16.91
CA ALA A 187 26.23 -4.80 17.82
C ALA A 187 24.82 -4.18 17.68
N PRO A 188 23.72 -4.93 17.93
CA PRO A 188 22.33 -4.44 17.91
C PRO A 188 22.07 -3.19 18.75
N ARG A 189 22.96 -2.89 19.72
CA ARG A 189 22.95 -1.65 20.52
C ARG A 189 23.21 -0.38 19.71
N ALA A 190 23.76 -0.48 18.49
CA ALA A 190 23.92 0.68 17.61
C ALA A 190 22.57 1.34 17.29
N VAL A 191 21.49 0.56 17.19
CA VAL A 191 20.13 1.07 17.01
C VAL A 191 19.73 2.04 18.13
N ASP A 192 20.14 1.76 19.38
CA ASP A 192 19.79 2.59 20.54
C ASP A 192 20.36 4.02 20.43
N VAL A 193 21.54 4.16 19.81
CA VAL A 193 22.18 5.46 19.53
C VAL A 193 21.33 6.28 18.55
N TYR A 194 20.84 5.63 17.48
CA TYR A 194 19.99 6.31 16.51
C TYR A 194 18.63 6.70 17.09
N MET A 195 18.06 5.87 17.95
CA MET A 195 16.81 6.21 18.66
C MET A 195 16.99 7.41 19.60
N THR A 196 18.13 7.51 20.25
CA THR A 196 18.46 8.67 21.10
C THR A 196 18.60 9.94 20.26
N LYS A 197 19.33 9.87 19.14
CA LYS A 197 19.49 11.02 18.22
C LYS A 197 18.15 11.45 17.62
N LEU A 198 17.34 10.51 17.16
CA LEU A 198 15.99 10.80 16.62
C LEU A 198 15.11 11.49 17.66
N ARG A 199 15.05 10.99 18.89
CA ARG A 199 14.29 11.64 19.97
C ARG A 199 14.79 13.05 20.28
N SER A 200 16.09 13.30 20.23
CA SER A 200 16.64 14.62 20.42
C SER A 200 16.24 15.59 19.30
N LYS A 201 16.34 15.14 18.04
CA LYS A 201 16.00 15.97 16.87
C LYS A 201 14.49 16.24 16.75
N LEU A 202 13.67 15.33 17.25
CA LEU A 202 12.20 15.40 17.22
C LEU A 202 11.60 15.84 18.56
N SER A 203 12.38 16.47 19.43
CA SER A 203 11.94 16.86 20.77
C SER A 203 10.79 17.87 20.78
N THR A 204 10.63 18.64 19.70
CA THR A 204 9.57 19.63 19.50
C THR A 204 8.34 19.05 18.79
N CYS A 205 8.42 17.83 18.28
CA CYS A 205 7.31 17.18 17.58
C CYS A 205 6.32 16.57 18.59
N GLU A 206 5.09 17.05 18.58
CA GLU A 206 4.03 16.57 19.48
C GLU A 206 3.12 15.50 18.85
N ASP A 207 3.20 15.29 17.53
CA ASP A 207 2.27 14.46 16.77
C ASP A 207 2.48 12.96 16.98
N PHE A 208 3.69 12.56 17.35
CA PHE A 208 4.04 11.16 17.61
C PHE A 208 5.18 11.05 18.63
N GLU A 209 5.44 9.83 19.07
CA GLU A 209 6.59 9.53 19.93
C GLU A 209 7.22 8.16 19.53
N ILE A 210 8.54 8.05 19.69
CA ILE A 210 9.25 6.78 19.56
C ILE A 210 9.34 6.12 20.93
N LYS A 211 8.54 5.05 21.15
CA LYS A 211 8.54 4.28 22.40
C LYS A 211 9.51 3.13 22.37
N THR A 212 10.22 2.94 23.49
CA THR A 212 10.99 1.72 23.74
C THR A 212 10.05 0.64 24.27
N VAL A 213 10.08 -0.53 23.66
CA VAL A 213 9.48 -1.73 24.20
C VAL A 213 10.60 -2.54 24.85
N HIS A 214 10.64 -2.52 26.21
CA HIS A 214 11.71 -3.13 26.98
C HIS A 214 11.92 -4.60 26.59
N GLY A 215 13.17 -5.00 26.45
CA GLY A 215 13.56 -6.35 26.06
C GLY A 215 13.32 -6.71 24.58
N LEU A 216 12.59 -5.87 23.80
CA LEU A 216 12.24 -6.18 22.41
C LEU A 216 12.83 -5.17 21.42
N GLY A 217 12.43 -3.91 21.46
CA GLY A 217 12.86 -2.93 20.44
C GLY A 217 12.11 -1.61 20.53
N TYR A 218 11.65 -1.11 19.37
CA TYR A 218 11.09 0.24 19.24
C TYR A 218 9.81 0.25 18.40
N LYS A 219 8.94 1.21 18.65
CA LYS A 219 7.75 1.50 17.86
C LYS A 219 7.45 3.00 17.83
N ALA A 220 6.83 3.49 16.75
CA ALA A 220 6.20 4.80 16.73
C ALA A 220 4.76 4.70 17.25
N VAL A 221 4.33 5.72 17.99
CA VAL A 221 2.95 5.87 18.47
C VAL A 221 2.48 7.27 18.10
N ILE A 222 1.48 7.34 17.23
CA ILE A 222 0.80 8.59 16.86
C ILE A 222 -0.09 8.99 18.04
N LYS A 223 -0.10 10.26 18.37
CA LYS A 223 -0.89 10.86 19.47
C LYS A 223 -2.25 11.35 19.02
#